data_5f55f67270dadf71eb064a289e06bc2a
#
_entry.id   5f55f67270dadf71eb064a289e06bc2a
#
_cell.length_a   1.000
_cell.length_b   1.000
_cell.length_c   1.000
_cell.angle_alpha   90.00
_cell.angle_beta   90.00
_cell.angle_gamma   90.00
#
_symmetry.space_group_name_H-M   'P 1'
#
loop_
_entity.id
_entity.type
_entity.pdbx_description
1 polymer ?
#
loop_
_entity_poly.entity_id
_entity_poly.type
_entity_poly.pdbx_seq_one_letter_code
_entity_poly.pdbx_strand_id
1 'polypeptide(L)'
;MIKIIVAMSKNRVIGDSNTLIWHLPEDLKRFKHLTTGNTIVMGRKTYESIGKPLPNRRSIIITRDPDYKVEGCEVVNSLEEALLLSNNDCFIIGGGEIYRQAIDISDRIYLTLINKEFEGDTSFPELKDWVEISCEDFSNDDFEYSFIQYERFTF
;
A
#
# COMPACT_ATOMS: atom_id res chain seq x y z
N MET A 1 -12.64 1.06 8.62
CA MET A 1 -12.45 0.43 7.30
C MET A 1 -10.98 0.16 7.06
N ILE A 2 -10.64 -1.05 6.66
CA ILE A 2 -9.27 -1.43 6.31
C ILE A 2 -9.11 -1.22 4.80
N LYS A 3 -8.17 -0.37 4.41
CA LYS A 3 -7.96 0.04 3.03
C LYS A 3 -6.53 -0.30 2.61
N ILE A 4 -6.38 -0.79 1.39
CA ILE A 4 -5.07 -0.99 0.77
C ILE A 4 -4.83 0.17 -0.19
N ILE A 5 -3.62 0.69 -0.19
CA ILE A 5 -3.15 1.62 -1.20
C ILE A 5 -1.91 1.04 -1.84
N VAL A 6 -1.91 0.94 -3.17
CA VAL A 6 -0.86 0.26 -3.91
C VAL A 6 -0.71 0.83 -5.31
N ALA A 7 0.52 0.87 -5.81
CA ALA A 7 0.82 1.12 -7.21
C ALA A 7 1.42 -0.15 -7.81
N MET A 8 0.94 -0.58 -8.96
CA MET A 8 1.45 -1.75 -9.63
C MET A 8 1.50 -1.56 -11.14
N SER A 9 2.37 -2.34 -11.78
CA SER A 9 2.45 -2.41 -13.23
C SER A 9 1.28 -3.23 -13.81
N LYS A 10 1.17 -3.22 -15.13
CA LYS A 10 0.17 -4.02 -15.86
C LYS A 10 0.27 -5.51 -15.55
N ASN A 11 1.49 -6.02 -15.30
CA ASN A 11 1.74 -7.41 -14.90
C ASN A 11 1.83 -7.59 -13.39
N ARG A 12 1.25 -6.68 -12.61
CA ARG A 12 1.12 -6.72 -11.15
C ARG A 12 2.42 -6.63 -10.36
N VAL A 13 3.49 -6.13 -10.95
CA VAL A 13 4.76 -5.90 -10.25
C VAL A 13 4.65 -4.65 -9.40
N ILE A 14 5.08 -4.72 -8.13
CA ILE A 14 5.03 -3.63 -7.18
C ILE A 14 6.41 -3.20 -6.67
N GLY A 15 7.46 -4.00 -6.91
CA GLY A 15 8.80 -3.66 -6.47
C GLY A 15 9.85 -4.58 -7.05
N ASP A 16 11.10 -4.13 -6.94
CA ASP A 16 12.30 -4.88 -7.29
C ASP A 16 13.37 -4.58 -6.25
N SER A 17 13.87 -5.61 -5.55
CA SER A 17 14.87 -5.49 -4.49
C SER A 17 14.49 -4.44 -3.43
N ASN A 18 13.21 -4.41 -3.04
CA ASN A 18 12.62 -3.51 -2.05
C ASN A 18 12.65 -2.02 -2.45
N THR A 19 12.78 -1.71 -3.73
CA THR A 19 12.74 -0.35 -4.25
C THR A 19 11.58 -0.16 -5.21
N LEU A 20 11.13 1.10 -5.35
CA LEU A 20 10.18 1.45 -6.39
C LEU A 20 10.86 1.41 -7.76
N ILE A 21 10.16 0.87 -8.76
CA ILE A 21 10.67 0.69 -10.10
C ILE A 21 10.46 1.94 -10.96
N TRP A 22 9.44 2.73 -10.61
CA TRP A 22 9.07 3.94 -11.37
C TRP A 22 8.96 5.13 -10.45
N HIS A 23 8.94 6.32 -11.07
CA HIS A 23 8.69 7.57 -10.36
C HIS A 23 7.47 8.24 -10.98
N LEU A 24 6.44 8.45 -10.17
CA LEU A 24 5.18 9.04 -10.60
C LEU A 24 4.72 10.07 -9.55
N PRO A 25 5.06 11.36 -9.74
CA PRO A 25 4.74 12.40 -8.76
C PRO A 25 3.26 12.53 -8.42
N GLU A 26 2.37 12.30 -9.38
CA GLU A 26 0.93 12.37 -9.17
C GLU A 26 0.45 11.28 -8.22
N ASP A 27 1.08 10.11 -8.25
CA ASP A 27 0.79 9.02 -7.34
C ASP A 27 1.22 9.36 -5.91
N LEU A 28 2.37 9.99 -5.75
CA LEU A 28 2.86 10.45 -4.45
C LEU A 28 1.93 11.51 -3.85
N LYS A 29 1.40 12.42 -4.67
CA LYS A 29 0.42 13.42 -4.24
C LYS A 29 -0.89 12.77 -3.80
N ARG A 30 -1.37 11.79 -4.56
CA ARG A 30 -2.58 11.04 -4.20
C ARG A 30 -2.40 10.28 -2.89
N PHE A 31 -1.27 9.61 -2.73
CA PHE A 31 -0.91 8.91 -1.50
C PHE A 31 -0.95 9.85 -0.29
N LYS A 32 -0.31 11.00 -0.39
CA LYS A 32 -0.30 12.00 0.66
C LYS A 32 -1.71 12.49 0.97
N HIS A 33 -2.50 12.80 -0.06
CA HIS A 33 -3.88 13.27 0.10
C HIS A 33 -4.75 12.26 0.82
N LEU A 34 -4.68 10.98 0.41
CA LEU A 34 -5.49 9.91 1.00
C LEU A 34 -5.09 9.59 2.43
N THR A 35 -3.80 9.57 2.73
CA THR A 35 -3.29 9.07 4.02
C THR A 35 -3.13 10.13 5.09
N THR A 36 -3.02 11.41 4.75
CA THR A 36 -2.84 12.48 5.75
C THR A 36 -3.99 12.51 6.76
N GLY A 37 -3.65 12.55 8.04
CA GLY A 37 -4.61 12.49 9.12
C GLY A 37 -5.05 11.07 9.50
N ASN A 38 -4.52 10.05 8.83
CA ASN A 38 -4.91 8.67 9.02
C ASN A 38 -3.76 7.81 9.54
N THR A 39 -4.09 6.58 9.92
CA THR A 39 -3.11 5.57 10.30
C THR A 39 -2.63 4.82 9.06
N ILE A 40 -1.32 4.64 8.94
CA ILE A 40 -0.70 3.82 7.90
C ILE A 40 0.00 2.63 8.54
N VAL A 41 -0.16 1.47 7.92
CA VAL A 41 0.42 0.20 8.37
C VAL A 41 1.35 -0.32 7.30
N MET A 42 2.56 -0.71 7.68
CA MET A 42 3.59 -1.15 6.74
C MET A 42 4.50 -2.20 7.35
N GLY A 43 5.15 -2.96 6.49
CA GLY A 43 6.25 -3.81 6.89
C GLY A 43 7.52 -3.00 7.12
N ARG A 44 8.48 -3.58 7.85
CA ARG A 44 9.76 -2.94 8.17
C ARG A 44 10.53 -2.46 6.93
N LYS A 45 10.62 -3.30 5.89
CA LYS A 45 11.36 -2.94 4.68
C LYS A 45 10.75 -1.74 3.96
N THR A 46 9.44 -1.62 3.96
CA THR A 46 8.75 -0.46 3.40
C THR A 46 9.10 0.80 4.20
N TYR A 47 9.10 0.71 5.52
CA TYR A 47 9.52 1.83 6.36
C TYR A 47 10.97 2.24 6.08
N GLU A 48 11.87 1.29 5.99
CA GLU A 48 13.29 1.57 5.71
C GLU A 48 13.49 2.22 4.34
N SER A 49 12.65 1.86 3.36
CA SER A 49 12.64 2.50 2.05
C SER A 49 12.16 3.96 2.12
N ILE A 50 11.18 4.27 2.96
CA ILE A 50 10.71 5.64 3.19
C ILE A 50 11.75 6.44 3.99
N GLY A 51 12.35 5.81 4.98
CA GLY A 51 13.49 6.34 5.74
C GLY A 51 13.15 7.25 6.91
N LYS A 52 11.90 7.65 7.07
CA LYS A 52 11.45 8.52 8.16
C LYS A 52 9.96 8.39 8.39
N PRO A 53 9.47 8.74 9.61
CA PRO A 53 8.02 8.83 9.82
C PRO A 53 7.42 9.90 8.90
N LEU A 54 6.27 9.58 8.29
CA LEU A 54 5.58 10.54 7.44
C LEU A 54 4.78 11.54 8.31
N PRO A 55 4.87 12.84 8.05
CA PRO A 55 4.20 13.83 8.89
C PRO A 55 2.68 13.71 8.81
N ASN A 56 2.01 14.02 9.93
CA ASN A 56 0.54 14.04 10.06
C ASN A 56 -0.11 12.67 9.81
N ARG A 57 0.61 11.59 10.04
CA ARG A 57 0.11 10.21 9.94
C ARG A 57 0.64 9.40 11.10
N ARG A 58 -0.22 8.53 11.64
CA ARG A 58 0.21 7.55 12.63
C ARG A 58 0.81 6.37 11.88
N SER A 59 2.08 6.07 12.12
CA SER A 59 2.78 4.97 11.45
C SER A 59 2.88 3.76 12.37
N ILE A 60 2.42 2.62 11.89
CA ILE A 60 2.54 1.33 12.57
C ILE A 60 3.38 0.42 11.69
N ILE A 61 4.50 -0.07 12.22
CA ILE A 61 5.44 -0.94 11.51
C ILE A 61 5.29 -2.36 12.01
N ILE A 62 5.17 -3.32 11.10
CA ILE A 62 5.11 -4.75 11.41
C ILE A 62 6.47 -5.37 11.17
N THR A 63 7.02 -6.04 12.19
CA THR A 63 8.26 -6.80 12.07
C THR A 63 8.25 -7.97 13.04
N ARG A 64 8.95 -9.06 12.69
CA ARG A 64 9.13 -10.21 13.60
C ARG A 64 10.21 -9.95 14.64
N ASP A 65 11.02 -8.89 14.48
CA ASP A 65 12.08 -8.54 15.42
C ASP A 65 11.48 -7.83 16.65
N PRO A 66 11.50 -8.48 17.84
CA PRO A 66 10.90 -7.88 19.06
C PRO A 66 11.68 -6.68 19.59
N ASP A 67 12.93 -6.49 19.13
CA ASP A 67 13.79 -5.41 19.61
C ASP A 67 13.80 -4.21 18.67
N TYR A 68 13.10 -4.30 17.55
CA TYR A 68 13.04 -3.19 16.58
C TYR A 68 12.19 -2.05 17.13
N LYS A 69 12.79 -0.86 17.16
CA LYS A 69 12.09 0.35 17.60
C LYS A 69 12.46 1.51 16.70
N VAL A 70 11.50 2.37 16.44
CA VAL A 70 11.68 3.60 15.68
C VAL A 70 10.97 4.73 16.40
N GLU A 71 11.72 5.79 16.68
CA GLU A 71 11.13 7.00 17.26
C GLU A 71 10.09 7.59 16.30
N GLY A 72 8.93 7.93 16.85
CA GLY A 72 7.83 8.48 16.06
C GLY A 72 6.92 7.46 15.38
N CYS A 73 7.21 6.16 15.55
CA CYS A 73 6.37 5.07 15.03
C CYS A 73 6.03 4.08 16.13
N GLU A 74 4.91 3.38 15.94
CA GLU A 74 4.58 2.22 16.76
C GLU A 74 5.07 0.96 16.03
N VAL A 75 5.63 0.00 16.76
CA VAL A 75 6.13 -1.25 16.19
C VAL A 75 5.38 -2.41 16.80
N VAL A 76 4.87 -3.29 15.95
CA VAL A 76 4.13 -4.48 16.35
C VAL A 76 4.70 -5.70 15.63
N ASN A 77 4.31 -6.90 16.07
CA ASN A 77 4.87 -8.14 15.52
C ASN A 77 3.94 -8.87 14.56
N SER A 78 2.71 -8.39 14.37
CA SER A 78 1.75 -9.01 13.47
C SER A 78 0.79 -7.98 12.88
N LEU A 79 0.17 -8.33 11.76
CA LEU A 79 -0.91 -7.54 11.18
C LEU A 79 -2.09 -7.44 12.14
N GLU A 80 -2.42 -8.51 12.84
CA GLU A 80 -3.51 -8.52 13.82
C GLU A 80 -3.32 -7.47 14.91
N GLU A 81 -2.10 -7.34 15.46
CA GLU A 81 -1.78 -6.29 16.42
C GLU A 81 -1.95 -4.90 15.84
N ALA A 82 -1.50 -4.69 14.60
CA ALA A 82 -1.64 -3.41 13.91
C ALA A 82 -3.11 -3.03 13.74
N LEU A 83 -3.95 -3.99 13.37
CA LEU A 83 -5.39 -3.75 13.19
C LEU A 83 -6.07 -3.43 14.50
N LEU A 84 -5.71 -4.09 15.59
CA LEU A 84 -6.23 -3.77 16.93
C LEU A 84 -5.85 -2.36 17.36
N LEU A 85 -4.59 -1.96 17.16
CA LEU A 85 -4.14 -0.61 17.50
C LEU A 85 -4.86 0.48 16.72
N SER A 86 -5.21 0.20 15.48
CA SER A 86 -5.90 1.16 14.60
C SER A 86 -7.42 1.09 14.67
N ASN A 87 -7.98 0.22 15.51
CA ASN A 87 -9.42 -0.07 15.56
C ASN A 87 -9.99 -0.44 14.20
N ASN A 88 -9.25 -1.23 13.42
CA ASN A 88 -9.60 -1.62 12.05
C ASN A 88 -9.86 -0.42 11.12
N ASP A 89 -9.16 0.69 11.35
CA ASP A 89 -9.23 1.88 10.51
C ASP A 89 -7.83 2.34 10.14
N CYS A 90 -7.39 1.96 8.93
CA CYS A 90 -6.02 2.21 8.48
C CYS A 90 -5.88 2.02 6.98
N PHE A 91 -4.75 2.52 6.47
CA PHE A 91 -4.25 2.24 5.12
C PHE A 91 -3.08 1.26 5.21
N ILE A 92 -3.18 0.14 4.51
CA ILE A 92 -2.09 -0.81 4.34
C ILE A 92 -1.26 -0.35 3.15
N ILE A 93 0.01 -0.06 3.37
CA ILE A 93 0.86 0.55 2.32
C ILE A 93 2.00 -0.33 1.82
N GLY A 94 2.06 -1.58 2.27
CA GLY A 94 3.00 -2.57 1.76
C GLY A 94 3.96 -3.10 2.82
N GLY A 95 4.91 -3.92 2.48
CA GLY A 95 5.15 -4.41 1.11
C GLY A 95 4.36 -5.66 0.75
N GLY A 96 4.91 -6.44 -0.19
CA GLY A 96 4.23 -7.59 -0.76
C GLY A 96 3.74 -8.60 0.26
N GLU A 97 4.54 -8.91 1.28
CA GLU A 97 4.14 -9.82 2.35
C GLU A 97 2.91 -9.31 3.11
N ILE A 98 2.90 -8.03 3.44
CA ILE A 98 1.79 -7.42 4.16
C ILE A 98 0.55 -7.35 3.26
N TYR A 99 0.69 -7.04 1.99
CA TYR A 99 -0.42 -7.06 1.04
C TYR A 99 -1.06 -8.47 0.95
N ARG A 100 -0.23 -9.52 0.89
CA ARG A 100 -0.75 -10.90 0.84
C ARG A 100 -1.56 -11.25 2.07
N GLN A 101 -1.14 -10.80 3.25
CA GLN A 101 -1.88 -11.03 4.49
C GLN A 101 -3.15 -10.20 4.56
N ALA A 102 -3.13 -8.98 4.02
CA ALA A 102 -4.22 -8.01 4.17
C ALA A 102 -5.31 -8.14 3.10
N ILE A 103 -5.03 -8.76 1.95
CA ILE A 103 -5.96 -8.76 0.83
C ILE A 103 -7.32 -9.39 1.17
N ASP A 104 -7.33 -10.43 2.00
CA ASP A 104 -8.56 -11.14 2.35
C ASP A 104 -9.39 -10.46 3.43
N ILE A 105 -8.84 -9.49 4.13
CA ILE A 105 -9.51 -8.80 5.24
C ILE A 105 -9.72 -7.31 5.00
N SER A 106 -9.29 -6.81 3.86
CA SER A 106 -9.45 -5.39 3.51
C SER A 106 -10.82 -5.12 2.89
N ASP A 107 -11.28 -3.90 3.05
CA ASP A 107 -12.62 -3.46 2.60
C ASP A 107 -12.55 -2.72 1.27
N ARG A 108 -11.44 -2.05 0.99
CA ARG A 108 -11.26 -1.23 -0.21
C ARG A 108 -9.82 -1.22 -0.67
N ILE A 109 -9.63 -1.13 -1.98
CA ILE A 109 -8.30 -0.97 -2.58
C ILE A 109 -8.28 0.31 -3.40
N TYR A 110 -7.29 1.15 -3.13
CA TYR A 110 -6.93 2.31 -3.95
C TYR A 110 -5.71 1.92 -4.77
N LEU A 111 -5.92 1.66 -6.04
CA LEU A 111 -4.88 1.17 -6.96
C LEU A 111 -4.44 2.26 -7.91
N THR A 112 -3.13 2.39 -8.09
CA THR A 112 -2.55 3.09 -9.23
C THR A 112 -2.02 2.02 -10.19
N LEU A 113 -2.62 1.93 -11.38
CA LEU A 113 -2.22 0.98 -12.41
C LEU A 113 -1.38 1.69 -13.44
N ILE A 114 -0.11 1.29 -13.57
CA ILE A 114 0.79 1.79 -14.62
C ILE A 114 0.59 0.89 -15.84
N ASN A 115 0.19 1.48 -16.97
CA ASN A 115 -0.10 0.73 -18.19
C ASN A 115 1.19 0.36 -18.95
N LYS A 116 2.06 -0.35 -18.26
CA LYS A 116 3.33 -0.84 -18.79
C LYS A 116 3.74 -2.07 -17.97
N GLU A 117 4.39 -3.03 -18.61
CA GLU A 117 4.98 -4.16 -17.91
C GLU A 117 6.37 -3.80 -17.39
N PHE A 118 6.70 -4.28 -16.21
CA PHE A 118 8.01 -4.11 -15.59
C PHE A 118 8.51 -5.46 -15.08
N GLU A 119 9.83 -5.59 -15.02
CA GLU A 119 10.47 -6.69 -14.32
C GLU A 119 10.62 -6.33 -12.85
N GLY A 120 10.39 -7.28 -11.97
CA GLY A 120 10.58 -7.10 -10.54
C GLY A 120 10.35 -8.39 -9.79
N ASP A 121 10.77 -8.40 -8.53
CA ASP A 121 10.74 -9.60 -7.69
C ASP A 121 9.50 -9.68 -6.79
N THR A 122 8.69 -8.64 -6.75
CA THR A 122 7.52 -8.58 -5.87
C THR A 122 6.26 -8.23 -6.67
N SER A 123 5.22 -9.02 -6.50
CA SER A 123 3.94 -8.86 -7.20
C SER A 123 2.79 -8.67 -6.23
N PHE A 124 1.76 -7.94 -6.67
CA PHE A 124 0.51 -7.81 -5.94
C PHE A 124 -0.37 -9.04 -6.23
N PRO A 125 -1.16 -9.53 -5.24
CA PRO A 125 -2.08 -10.64 -5.46
C PRO A 125 -3.11 -10.38 -6.56
N GLU A 126 -3.62 -11.42 -7.19
CA GLU A 126 -4.73 -11.30 -8.12
C GLU A 126 -5.98 -10.75 -7.41
N LEU A 127 -6.71 -9.88 -8.11
CA LEU A 127 -7.93 -9.27 -7.60
C LEU A 127 -9.15 -10.15 -7.87
N LYS A 128 -9.29 -11.20 -7.06
CA LYS A 128 -10.49 -12.04 -7.03
C LYS A 128 -11.46 -11.48 -6.03
N ASP A 129 -12.75 -11.58 -6.28
CA ASP A 129 -13.79 -11.11 -5.38
C ASP A 129 -13.78 -9.59 -5.12
N TRP A 130 -13.20 -8.84 -6.04
CA TRP A 130 -13.16 -7.38 -5.99
C TRP A 130 -13.92 -6.78 -7.17
N VAL A 131 -14.63 -5.69 -6.91
CA VAL A 131 -15.42 -4.97 -7.92
C VAL A 131 -14.84 -3.57 -8.10
N GLU A 132 -14.53 -3.21 -9.34
CA GLU A 132 -14.11 -1.85 -9.68
C GLU A 132 -15.29 -0.90 -9.51
N ILE A 133 -15.13 0.14 -8.69
CA ILE A 133 -16.18 1.13 -8.45
C ILE A 133 -15.88 2.49 -9.06
N SER A 134 -14.63 2.77 -9.39
CA SER A 134 -14.24 3.99 -10.11
C SER A 134 -12.93 3.77 -10.84
N CYS A 135 -12.74 4.47 -11.96
CA CYS A 135 -11.51 4.45 -12.72
C CYS A 135 -11.34 5.81 -13.41
N GLU A 136 -10.17 6.42 -13.22
CA GLU A 136 -9.78 7.63 -13.92
C GLU A 136 -8.45 7.39 -14.64
N ASP A 137 -8.41 7.71 -15.93
CA ASP A 137 -7.23 7.49 -16.76
C ASP A 137 -6.46 8.80 -16.96
N PHE A 138 -5.14 8.69 -16.89
CA PHE A 138 -4.22 9.81 -17.03
C PHE A 138 -3.03 9.41 -17.91
N SER A 139 -2.30 10.41 -18.37
CA SER A 139 -1.02 10.20 -19.04
C SER A 139 -0.06 11.34 -18.73
N ASN A 140 1.21 11.02 -18.74
CA ASN A 140 2.29 12.00 -18.71
C ASN A 140 3.30 11.62 -19.79
N ASP A 141 4.47 12.28 -19.82
CA ASP A 141 5.49 12.02 -20.83
C ASP A 141 6.09 10.61 -20.76
N ASP A 142 6.01 9.96 -19.61
CA ASP A 142 6.64 8.67 -19.36
C ASP A 142 5.64 7.50 -19.34
N PHE A 143 4.42 7.73 -18.83
CA PHE A 143 3.46 6.65 -18.56
C PHE A 143 2.02 7.04 -18.86
N GLU A 144 1.26 6.03 -19.28
CA GLU A 144 -0.19 6.02 -19.12
C GLU A 144 -0.50 5.30 -17.82
N TYR A 145 -1.39 5.84 -17.01
CA TYR A 145 -1.74 5.25 -15.71
C TYR A 145 -3.19 5.54 -15.35
N SER A 146 -3.71 4.76 -14.43
CA SER A 146 -5.09 4.90 -13.96
C SER A 146 -5.15 4.85 -12.44
N PHE A 147 -6.03 5.66 -11.86
CA PHE A 147 -6.42 5.55 -10.46
C PHE A 147 -7.72 4.79 -10.38
N ILE A 148 -7.69 3.62 -9.76
CA ILE A 148 -8.82 2.70 -9.71
C ILE A 148 -9.15 2.41 -8.25
N GLN A 149 -10.44 2.43 -7.91
CA GLN A 149 -10.92 2.00 -6.61
C GLN A 149 -11.70 0.71 -6.76
N TYR A 150 -11.44 -0.22 -5.84
CA TYR A 150 -12.15 -1.49 -5.74
C TYR A 150 -12.81 -1.63 -4.39
N GLU A 151 -13.97 -2.23 -4.38
CA GLU A 151 -14.62 -2.72 -3.17
C GLU A 151 -14.75 -4.23 -3.23
N ARG A 152 -14.84 -4.85 -2.06
CA ARG A 152 -15.04 -6.30 -2.00
C ARG A 152 -16.40 -6.65 -2.58
N PHE A 153 -16.41 -7.69 -3.42
CA PHE A 153 -17.66 -8.23 -3.92
C PHE A 153 -18.43 -8.90 -2.78
N THR A 154 -19.66 -8.46 -2.54
CA THR A 154 -20.53 -9.05 -1.52
C THR A 154 -21.86 -9.47 -2.16
N PHE A 155 -22.38 -10.60 -1.69
CA PHE A 155 -23.64 -11.13 -2.15
C PHE A 155 -24.81 -10.49 -1.40
#